data_4cb5b06956c47c70901f8ef195e11dc3
#
_entry.id   4cb5b06956c47c70901f8ef195e11dc3
#
_cell.length_a   1.000
_cell.length_b   1.000
_cell.length_c   1.000
_cell.angle_alpha   90.00
_cell.angle_beta   90.00
_cell.angle_gamma   90.00
#
_symmetry.space_group_name_H-M   'P 1'
#
loop_
_entity.id
_entity.type
_entity.pdbx_description
1 polymer ?
#
loop_
_entity_poly.entity_id
_entity_poly.type
_entity_poly.pdbx_seq_one_letter_code
_entity_poly.pdbx_strand_id
1 'polypeptide(L)'
;GSGDKLVQAYNFRLCLTDNKENQRPFERPENYDPAKYELLARAIRKMNLHIDNYLLFNWGIMPDNKYDVNNRGPLSTDMIGMNYEYPEGDYATREKIWQEHVDYTKGLLYFLTHDERVPAELRDQVSRFGWAKDEFTDNDNFPTQLYVREARRLNGEYIMTQKNCQGEETVGDAIGMAAYGMDSHNCQRIVTNGMVKNEGDVQYHGFPPYPISYKSITPKREECTNLLVPVCISSTHIAFGSIRMEPVFMVLGQSAA
;
A
#
# COMPACT_ATOMS: atom_id res chain seq x y z
N GLY A 1 -15.68 -17.20 5.03
CA GLY A 1 -15.07 -17.83 3.85
C GLY A 1 -13.89 -18.68 4.25
N SER A 2 -13.43 -19.54 3.35
CA SER A 2 -12.18 -20.26 3.52
C SER A 2 -11.01 -19.31 3.37
N GLY A 3 -9.92 -19.52 4.13
CA GLY A 3 -8.66 -18.80 3.93
C GLY A 3 -8.07 -19.12 2.54
N ASP A 4 -7.36 -18.17 1.97
CA ASP A 4 -6.62 -18.31 0.72
C ASP A 4 -5.17 -17.79 0.87
N LYS A 5 -4.45 -17.69 -0.23
CA LYS A 5 -3.07 -17.19 -0.27
C LYS A 5 -2.97 -15.76 -0.84
N LEU A 6 -4.11 -15.11 -1.02
CA LEU A 6 -4.13 -13.75 -1.56
C LEU A 6 -3.66 -12.77 -0.49
N VAL A 7 -2.92 -11.77 -0.91
CA VAL A 7 -2.49 -10.65 -0.06
C VAL A 7 -2.98 -9.34 -0.68
N GLN A 8 -3.22 -8.35 0.16
CA GLN A 8 -3.64 -7.03 -0.28
C GLN A 8 -2.59 -6.39 -1.20
N ALA A 9 -3.06 -5.58 -2.15
CA ALA A 9 -2.23 -4.97 -3.17
C ALA A 9 -1.08 -4.14 -2.59
N TYR A 10 0.04 -4.12 -3.32
CA TYR A 10 1.18 -3.25 -3.06
C TYR A 10 1.17 -2.06 -4.00
N ASN A 11 1.86 -1.01 -3.61
CA ASN A 11 2.13 0.16 -4.43
C ASN A 11 3.47 0.80 -4.06
N PHE A 12 3.79 1.93 -4.69
CA PHE A 12 4.81 2.85 -4.20
C PHE A 12 4.14 4.08 -3.57
N ARG A 13 4.72 4.59 -2.47
CA ARG A 13 4.41 5.92 -1.94
C ARG A 13 5.26 6.91 -2.72
N LEU A 14 4.61 7.75 -3.54
CA LEU A 14 5.32 8.63 -4.46
C LEU A 14 5.58 9.99 -3.80
N CYS A 15 6.71 10.59 -4.09
CA CYS A 15 6.98 11.98 -3.77
C CYS A 15 6.92 12.81 -5.06
N LEU A 16 5.84 13.55 -5.22
CA LEU A 16 5.62 14.43 -6.36
C LEU A 16 5.75 15.90 -5.94
N THR A 17 6.00 16.79 -6.91
CA THR A 17 6.04 18.23 -6.68
C THR A 17 5.36 19.00 -7.82
N ASP A 18 4.78 20.15 -7.50
CA ASP A 18 4.29 21.14 -8.48
C ASP A 18 5.25 22.34 -8.62
N ASN A 19 6.36 22.35 -7.87
CA ASN A 19 7.42 23.34 -8.05
C ASN A 19 8.18 23.10 -9.35
N LYS A 20 8.02 23.97 -10.33
CA LYS A 20 8.61 23.83 -11.68
C LYS A 20 10.14 23.78 -11.69
N GLU A 21 10.82 24.41 -10.75
CA GLU A 21 12.27 24.37 -10.64
C GLU A 21 12.77 23.00 -10.15
N ASN A 22 12.01 22.37 -9.25
CA ASN A 22 12.30 21.05 -8.68
C ASN A 22 11.61 19.90 -9.42
N GLN A 23 10.83 20.16 -10.45
CA GLN A 23 10.02 19.17 -11.14
C GLN A 23 10.76 18.50 -12.29
N ARG A 24 10.65 17.17 -12.36
CA ARG A 24 10.98 16.36 -13.53
C ARG A 24 9.68 15.75 -14.11
N PRO A 25 9.44 15.83 -15.43
CA PRO A 25 8.22 15.32 -16.03
C PRO A 25 8.12 13.80 -15.96
N PHE A 26 6.89 13.29 -16.12
CA PHE A 26 6.63 11.86 -16.25
C PHE A 26 7.02 11.39 -17.65
N GLU A 27 8.07 10.62 -17.76
CA GLU A 27 8.56 10.06 -19.01
C GLU A 27 7.91 8.70 -19.29
N ARG A 28 7.87 8.32 -20.56
CA ARG A 28 7.38 7.02 -20.97
C ARG A 28 8.32 5.91 -20.51
N PRO A 29 7.86 4.97 -19.66
CA PRO A 29 8.72 3.84 -19.30
C PRO A 29 8.93 2.90 -20.48
N GLU A 30 10.05 2.18 -20.47
CA GLU A 30 10.44 1.28 -21.58
C GLU A 30 9.35 0.22 -21.84
N ASN A 31 8.80 -0.38 -20.81
CA ASN A 31 7.80 -1.44 -20.88
C ASN A 31 6.36 -0.89 -20.81
N TYR A 32 6.14 0.34 -21.33
CA TYR A 32 4.81 0.95 -21.31
C TYR A 32 3.83 0.21 -22.21
N ASP A 33 2.76 -0.30 -21.59
CA ASP A 33 1.62 -0.90 -22.28
C ASP A 33 0.32 -0.14 -21.93
N PRO A 34 -0.25 0.63 -22.88
CA PRO A 34 -1.47 1.38 -22.67
C PRO A 34 -2.71 0.51 -22.40
N ALA A 35 -2.68 -0.77 -22.74
CA ALA A 35 -3.77 -1.70 -22.47
C ALA A 35 -3.98 -1.94 -20.97
N LYS A 36 -2.93 -1.85 -20.18
CA LYS A 36 -3.00 -1.98 -18.70
C LYS A 36 -3.94 -0.94 -18.06
N TYR A 37 -4.17 0.20 -18.73
CA TYR A 37 -5.00 1.33 -18.22
C TYR A 37 -6.37 1.42 -18.88
N GLU A 38 -6.79 0.42 -19.65
CA GLU A 38 -8.09 0.42 -20.35
C GLU A 38 -9.27 0.56 -19.37
N LEU A 39 -9.25 -0.14 -18.24
CA LEU A 39 -10.30 0.00 -17.22
C LEU A 39 -10.31 1.42 -16.61
N LEU A 40 -9.14 2.01 -16.41
CA LEU A 40 -9.03 3.38 -15.92
C LEU A 40 -9.58 4.37 -16.95
N ALA A 41 -9.27 4.20 -18.24
CA ALA A 41 -9.81 5.04 -19.31
C ALA A 41 -11.35 5.03 -19.33
N ARG A 42 -11.96 3.86 -19.14
CA ARG A 42 -13.41 3.72 -19.03
C ARG A 42 -13.98 4.36 -17.77
N ALA A 43 -13.30 4.16 -16.63
CA ALA A 43 -13.69 4.73 -15.35
C ALA A 43 -13.64 6.25 -15.36
N ILE A 44 -12.58 6.86 -15.91
CA ILE A 44 -12.43 8.32 -16.04
C ILE A 44 -13.64 8.92 -16.74
N ARG A 45 -14.03 8.35 -17.89
CA ARG A 45 -15.18 8.85 -18.67
C ARG A 45 -16.51 8.69 -17.92
N LYS A 46 -16.71 7.55 -17.27
CA LYS A 46 -17.99 7.22 -16.62
C LYS A 46 -18.17 7.92 -15.28
N MET A 47 -17.11 8.09 -14.51
CA MET A 47 -17.14 8.61 -13.15
C MET A 47 -16.74 10.07 -13.06
N ASN A 48 -16.43 10.73 -14.19
CA ASN A 48 -15.94 12.10 -14.24
C ASN A 48 -14.81 12.34 -13.24
N LEU A 49 -13.75 11.53 -13.34
CA LEU A 49 -12.63 11.59 -12.40
C LEU A 49 -11.81 12.85 -12.59
N HIS A 50 -11.56 13.55 -11.51
CA HIS A 50 -10.70 14.72 -11.41
C HIS A 50 -9.63 14.48 -10.35
N ILE A 51 -8.52 15.22 -10.42
CA ILE A 51 -7.44 15.10 -9.45
C ILE A 51 -7.89 15.47 -8.03
N ASP A 52 -8.80 16.44 -7.92
CA ASP A 52 -9.26 17.00 -6.65
C ASP A 52 -10.39 16.19 -5.99
N ASN A 53 -11.01 15.23 -6.68
CA ASN A 53 -12.11 14.45 -6.12
C ASN A 53 -11.65 13.20 -5.35
N TYR A 54 -10.34 13.06 -5.11
CA TYR A 54 -9.74 11.95 -4.36
C TYR A 54 -10.09 10.54 -4.89
N LEU A 55 -10.49 10.40 -6.15
CA LEU A 55 -10.82 9.11 -6.75
C LEU A 55 -9.67 8.46 -7.51
N LEU A 56 -8.57 9.21 -7.70
CA LEU A 56 -7.34 8.71 -8.33
C LEU A 56 -6.22 8.53 -7.32
N PHE A 57 -5.98 9.54 -6.48
CA PHE A 57 -4.87 9.55 -5.53
C PHE A 57 -5.29 10.15 -4.19
N ASN A 58 -4.64 9.69 -3.14
CA ASN A 58 -4.64 10.36 -1.84
C ASN A 58 -3.38 11.23 -1.76
N TRP A 59 -3.58 12.54 -1.55
CA TRP A 59 -2.53 13.56 -1.53
C TRP A 59 -2.22 13.97 -0.11
N GLY A 60 -1.04 13.61 0.38
CA GLY A 60 -0.50 14.12 1.65
C GLY A 60 0.37 15.35 1.38
N ILE A 61 -0.03 16.51 1.89
CA ILE A 61 0.77 17.74 1.74
C ILE A 61 2.01 17.65 2.62
N MET A 62 3.17 17.90 2.03
CA MET A 62 4.47 17.90 2.67
C MET A 62 5.14 19.27 2.54
N PRO A 63 6.16 19.59 3.34
CA PRO A 63 6.96 20.80 3.16
C PRO A 63 7.55 20.92 1.74
N ASP A 64 7.93 22.13 1.34
CA ASP A 64 8.63 22.44 0.10
C ASP A 64 7.85 22.10 -1.19
N ASN A 65 6.52 22.27 -1.16
CA ASN A 65 5.61 21.97 -2.27
C ASN A 65 5.76 20.52 -2.77
N LYS A 66 5.95 19.61 -1.85
CA LYS A 66 5.96 18.16 -2.11
C LYS A 66 4.67 17.52 -1.67
N TYR A 67 4.38 16.38 -2.27
CA TYR A 67 3.17 15.62 -2.03
C TYR A 67 3.49 14.14 -1.90
N ASP A 68 3.10 13.55 -0.77
CA ASP A 68 3.08 12.10 -0.60
C ASP A 68 1.83 11.56 -1.29
N VAL A 69 2.02 10.81 -2.36
CA VAL A 69 0.93 10.30 -3.19
C VAL A 69 0.74 8.82 -2.96
N ASN A 70 -0.46 8.47 -2.50
CA ASN A 70 -0.87 7.10 -2.21
C ASN A 70 -2.10 6.69 -3.03
N ASN A 71 -2.41 5.41 -2.99
CA ASN A 71 -3.59 4.84 -3.62
C ASN A 71 -4.88 5.45 -3.10
N ARG A 72 -5.82 5.71 -4.01
CA ARG A 72 -7.21 6.04 -3.71
C ARG A 72 -8.12 5.55 -4.81
N GLY A 73 -9.31 5.10 -4.42
CA GLY A 73 -10.30 4.64 -5.41
C GLY A 73 -9.99 3.28 -6.06
N PRO A 74 -10.79 2.88 -7.03
CA PRO A 74 -10.78 1.51 -7.55
C PRO A 74 -9.65 1.22 -8.54
N LEU A 75 -9.06 2.25 -9.15
CA LEU A 75 -8.05 2.16 -10.21
C LEU A 75 -7.02 3.27 -10.03
N SER A 76 -5.98 2.99 -9.27
CA SER A 76 -4.96 3.96 -8.87
C SER A 76 -3.58 3.29 -8.80
N THR A 77 -2.77 3.65 -7.81
CA THR A 77 -1.39 3.12 -7.67
C THR A 77 -1.30 1.68 -7.20
N ASP A 78 -2.36 1.13 -6.59
CA ASP A 78 -2.39 -0.28 -6.20
C ASP A 78 -2.46 -1.19 -7.43
N MET A 79 -1.46 -2.06 -7.61
CA MET A 79 -1.43 -3.06 -8.66
C MET A 79 -2.11 -4.35 -8.19
N ILE A 80 -3.45 -4.32 -8.13
CA ILE A 80 -4.27 -5.35 -7.51
C ILE A 80 -4.07 -6.70 -8.18
N GLY A 81 -3.74 -7.73 -7.39
CA GLY A 81 -3.60 -9.12 -7.85
C GLY A 81 -2.24 -9.45 -8.46
N MET A 82 -1.27 -8.53 -8.44
CA MET A 82 0.03 -8.72 -9.09
C MET A 82 1.18 -9.01 -8.11
N ASN A 83 0.87 -9.31 -6.86
CA ASN A 83 1.86 -9.48 -5.79
C ASN A 83 1.73 -10.79 -5.00
N TYR A 84 0.90 -11.74 -5.44
CA TYR A 84 0.62 -12.97 -4.68
C TYR A 84 1.84 -13.85 -4.45
N GLU A 85 2.78 -13.87 -5.40
CA GLU A 85 4.01 -14.67 -5.27
C GLU A 85 5.09 -13.96 -4.43
N TYR A 86 4.94 -12.67 -4.13
CA TYR A 86 5.97 -11.88 -3.43
C TYR A 86 6.30 -12.44 -2.03
N PRO A 87 5.32 -12.82 -1.16
CA PRO A 87 5.62 -13.30 0.19
C PRO A 87 6.52 -14.54 0.21
N GLU A 88 6.31 -15.49 -0.71
CA GLU A 88 7.04 -16.75 -0.78
C GLU A 88 8.12 -16.77 -1.88
N GLY A 89 8.19 -15.72 -2.69
CA GLY A 89 9.13 -15.60 -3.80
C GLY A 89 10.59 -15.55 -3.36
N ASP A 90 11.47 -16.08 -4.18
CA ASP A 90 12.90 -15.82 -4.10
C ASP A 90 13.23 -14.37 -4.54
N TYR A 91 14.50 -13.99 -4.45
CA TYR A 91 14.90 -12.63 -4.82
C TYR A 91 14.60 -12.29 -6.28
N ALA A 92 14.77 -13.24 -7.20
CA ALA A 92 14.49 -13.02 -8.63
C ALA A 92 12.99 -12.79 -8.87
N THR A 93 12.12 -13.56 -8.23
CA THR A 93 10.67 -13.39 -8.28
C THR A 93 10.24 -12.04 -7.70
N ARG A 94 10.81 -11.66 -6.55
CA ARG A 94 10.51 -10.36 -5.92
C ARG A 94 11.00 -9.18 -6.75
N GLU A 95 12.17 -9.29 -7.35
CA GLU A 95 12.72 -8.27 -8.26
C GLU A 95 11.82 -8.08 -9.48
N LYS A 96 11.37 -9.17 -10.09
CA LYS A 96 10.41 -9.12 -11.21
C LYS A 96 9.12 -8.40 -10.81
N ILE A 97 8.53 -8.77 -9.66
CA ILE A 97 7.32 -8.12 -9.15
C ILE A 97 7.56 -6.64 -8.86
N TRP A 98 8.71 -6.30 -8.27
CA TRP A 98 9.11 -4.92 -8.02
C TRP A 98 9.16 -4.12 -9.32
N GLN A 99 9.84 -4.64 -10.35
CA GLN A 99 9.97 -3.99 -11.65
C GLN A 99 8.61 -3.81 -12.35
N GLU A 100 7.74 -4.81 -12.28
CA GLU A 100 6.37 -4.73 -12.81
C GLU A 100 5.55 -3.62 -12.13
N HIS A 101 5.72 -3.43 -10.83
CA HIS A 101 5.09 -2.32 -10.09
C HIS A 101 5.69 -0.96 -10.45
N VAL A 102 7.00 -0.88 -10.70
CA VAL A 102 7.66 0.34 -11.22
C VAL A 102 7.07 0.72 -12.57
N ASP A 103 7.05 -0.23 -13.51
CA ASP A 103 6.54 -0.02 -14.87
C ASP A 103 5.06 0.38 -14.87
N TYR A 104 4.26 -0.27 -14.02
CA TYR A 104 2.85 0.08 -13.83
C TYR A 104 2.68 1.50 -13.28
N THR A 105 3.42 1.87 -12.25
CA THR A 105 3.25 3.17 -11.58
C THR A 105 3.75 4.31 -12.47
N LYS A 106 4.94 4.18 -13.08
CA LYS A 106 5.45 5.18 -14.04
C LYS A 106 4.54 5.28 -15.25
N GLY A 107 4.07 4.15 -15.77
CA GLY A 107 3.15 4.11 -16.89
C GLY A 107 1.76 4.70 -16.58
N LEU A 108 1.26 4.55 -15.35
CA LEU A 108 0.01 5.17 -14.90
C LEU A 108 0.09 6.71 -15.00
N LEU A 109 1.16 7.30 -14.48
CA LEU A 109 1.36 8.75 -14.52
C LEU A 109 1.59 9.25 -15.96
N TYR A 110 2.34 8.49 -16.76
CA TYR A 110 2.49 8.79 -18.18
C TYR A 110 1.16 8.70 -18.93
N PHE A 111 0.36 7.65 -18.70
CA PHE A 111 -0.99 7.50 -19.26
C PHE A 111 -1.89 8.70 -18.92
N LEU A 112 -1.93 9.07 -17.66
CA LEU A 112 -2.78 10.17 -17.18
C LEU A 112 -2.39 11.53 -17.76
N THR A 113 -1.16 11.71 -18.22
CA THR A 113 -0.65 12.97 -18.76
C THR A 113 -0.59 13.02 -20.30
N HIS A 114 -0.57 11.87 -21.00
CA HIS A 114 -0.31 11.82 -22.44
C HIS A 114 -1.39 11.12 -23.26
N ASP A 115 -2.15 10.18 -22.68
CA ASP A 115 -3.09 9.36 -23.47
C ASP A 115 -4.34 10.16 -23.86
N GLU A 116 -4.73 10.09 -25.13
CA GLU A 116 -5.89 10.82 -25.66
C GLU A 116 -7.23 10.34 -25.09
N ARG A 117 -7.28 9.15 -24.51
CA ARG A 117 -8.48 8.64 -23.82
C ARG A 117 -8.75 9.35 -22.51
N VAL A 118 -7.75 10.04 -21.95
CA VAL A 118 -7.86 10.89 -20.75
C VAL A 118 -8.32 12.28 -21.19
N PRO A 119 -9.38 12.86 -20.59
CA PRO A 119 -9.82 14.21 -20.90
C PRO A 119 -8.69 15.24 -20.75
N ALA A 120 -8.64 16.25 -21.64
CA ALA A 120 -7.58 17.26 -21.65
C ALA A 120 -7.45 17.96 -20.28
N GLU A 121 -8.58 18.31 -19.67
CA GLU A 121 -8.60 18.94 -18.35
C GLU A 121 -7.88 18.10 -17.28
N LEU A 122 -8.12 16.79 -17.24
CA LEU A 122 -7.45 15.89 -16.30
C LEU A 122 -5.97 15.72 -16.65
N ARG A 123 -5.62 15.63 -17.94
CA ARG A 123 -4.21 15.61 -18.36
C ARG A 123 -3.46 16.85 -17.87
N ASP A 124 -4.07 18.03 -18.04
CA ASP A 124 -3.49 19.30 -17.61
C ASP A 124 -3.35 19.38 -16.08
N GLN A 125 -4.35 18.89 -15.35
CA GLN A 125 -4.30 18.83 -13.88
C GLN A 125 -3.14 17.92 -13.39
N VAL A 126 -2.99 16.72 -13.95
CA VAL A 126 -1.92 15.79 -13.55
C VAL A 126 -0.55 16.30 -14.01
N SER A 127 -0.45 16.95 -15.18
CA SER A 127 0.79 17.52 -15.72
C SER A 127 1.32 18.73 -14.93
N ARG A 128 0.56 19.23 -13.96
CA ARG A 128 1.07 20.22 -13.00
C ARG A 128 2.14 19.62 -12.08
N PHE A 129 2.12 18.31 -11.87
CA PHE A 129 3.03 17.57 -11.00
C PHE A 129 4.11 16.85 -11.80
N GLY A 130 5.18 16.46 -11.10
CA GLY A 130 6.25 15.61 -11.61
C GLY A 130 7.05 15.03 -10.46
N TRP A 131 8.06 14.24 -10.77
CA TRP A 131 9.00 13.73 -9.78
C TRP A 131 9.78 14.87 -9.14
N ALA A 132 9.95 14.84 -7.82
CA ALA A 132 10.79 15.80 -7.12
C ALA A 132 12.26 15.47 -7.36
N LYS A 133 13.03 16.38 -8.02
CA LYS A 133 14.44 16.16 -8.41
C LYS A 133 15.38 15.95 -7.23
N ASP A 134 15.05 16.47 -6.07
CA ASP A 134 15.82 16.39 -4.83
C ASP A 134 15.49 15.17 -3.96
N GLU A 135 14.51 14.35 -4.40
CA GLU A 135 14.12 13.11 -3.73
C GLU A 135 14.58 11.89 -4.52
N PHE A 136 14.99 10.82 -3.83
CA PHE A 136 15.44 9.56 -4.42
C PHE A 136 16.44 9.76 -5.56
N THR A 137 17.43 10.61 -5.33
CA THR A 137 18.43 11.02 -6.33
C THR A 137 19.32 9.87 -6.80
N ASP A 138 19.41 8.83 -6.03
CA ASP A 138 20.12 7.57 -6.32
C ASP A 138 19.27 6.54 -7.07
N ASN A 139 17.99 6.81 -7.28
CA ASN A 139 17.06 5.91 -7.97
C ASN A 139 16.12 6.65 -8.95
N ASP A 140 16.69 7.54 -9.76
CA ASP A 140 15.97 8.22 -10.84
C ASP A 140 14.72 9.01 -10.36
N ASN A 141 14.81 9.59 -9.16
CA ASN A 141 13.74 10.31 -8.47
C ASN A 141 12.48 9.46 -8.19
N PHE A 142 12.62 8.15 -8.17
CA PHE A 142 11.55 7.19 -7.90
C PHE A 142 11.80 6.45 -6.57
N PRO A 143 10.76 6.18 -5.75
CA PRO A 143 10.93 5.45 -4.50
C PRO A 143 11.57 4.07 -4.71
N THR A 144 12.54 3.72 -3.88
CA THR A 144 13.21 2.42 -3.94
C THR A 144 12.38 1.31 -3.31
N GLN A 145 11.59 1.65 -2.28
CA GLN A 145 10.87 0.68 -1.48
C GLN A 145 9.46 0.44 -2.02
N LEU A 146 9.17 -0.78 -2.45
CA LEU A 146 7.81 -1.25 -2.65
C LEU A 146 7.08 -1.27 -1.30
N TYR A 147 5.92 -0.65 -1.21
CA TYR A 147 5.11 -0.61 0.00
C TYR A 147 4.41 -1.95 0.21
N VAL A 148 5.11 -2.86 0.86
CA VAL A 148 4.63 -4.20 1.21
C VAL A 148 3.75 -4.09 2.45
N ARG A 149 2.45 -3.97 2.27
CA ARG A 149 1.48 -3.82 3.36
C ARG A 149 1.33 -5.06 4.20
N GLU A 150 1.48 -6.20 3.58
CA GLU A 150 1.31 -7.50 4.20
C GLU A 150 2.08 -8.57 3.43
N ALA A 151 2.77 -9.46 4.16
CA ALA A 151 3.45 -10.62 3.62
C ALA A 151 3.34 -11.77 4.64
N ARG A 152 4.43 -12.52 4.90
CA ARG A 152 4.48 -13.51 5.97
C ARG A 152 4.45 -12.85 7.34
N ARG A 153 3.69 -13.43 8.25
CA ARG A 153 3.62 -13.02 9.66
C ARG A 153 4.08 -14.17 10.56
N LEU A 154 4.59 -13.82 11.73
CA LEU A 154 4.96 -14.80 12.75
C LEU A 154 3.73 -15.62 13.17
N ASN A 155 3.91 -16.90 13.37
CA ASN A 155 3.00 -17.74 14.13
C ASN A 155 3.58 -17.91 15.56
N GLY A 156 3.40 -16.87 16.38
CA GLY A 156 3.99 -16.74 17.69
C GLY A 156 3.19 -17.39 18.82
N GLU A 157 3.61 -17.10 20.05
CA GLU A 157 2.95 -17.61 21.26
C GLU A 157 1.55 -17.04 21.48
N TYR A 158 1.26 -15.84 20.91
CA TYR A 158 -0.05 -15.23 20.92
C TYR A 158 -0.35 -14.62 19.56
N ILE A 159 -1.57 -14.79 19.06
CA ILE A 159 -2.04 -14.24 17.80
C ILE A 159 -2.99 -13.08 18.09
N MET A 160 -2.58 -11.86 17.76
CA MET A 160 -3.47 -10.68 17.83
C MET A 160 -4.62 -10.82 16.85
N THR A 161 -5.84 -10.58 17.31
CA THR A 161 -7.08 -10.74 16.54
C THR A 161 -7.86 -9.44 16.45
N GLN A 162 -8.92 -9.45 15.64
CA GLN A 162 -9.89 -8.35 15.58
C GLN A 162 -10.46 -7.99 16.96
N LYS A 163 -10.71 -8.96 17.81
CA LYS A 163 -11.26 -8.74 19.15
C LYS A 163 -10.34 -7.94 20.05
N ASN A 164 -9.01 -8.16 19.91
CA ASN A 164 -8.02 -7.35 20.61
C ASN A 164 -8.08 -5.88 20.14
N CYS A 165 -8.15 -5.66 18.82
CA CYS A 165 -8.26 -4.31 18.26
C CYS A 165 -9.52 -3.58 18.73
N GLN A 166 -10.63 -4.30 18.86
CA GLN A 166 -11.93 -3.74 19.29
C GLN A 166 -12.07 -3.60 20.81
N GLY A 167 -11.09 -4.11 21.58
CA GLY A 167 -11.13 -4.08 23.04
C GLY A 167 -12.05 -5.13 23.68
N GLU A 168 -12.54 -6.09 22.89
CA GLU A 168 -13.35 -7.22 23.41
C GLU A 168 -12.46 -8.24 24.16
N GLU A 169 -11.20 -8.37 23.77
CA GLU A 169 -10.20 -9.18 24.44
C GLU A 169 -8.98 -8.29 24.75
N THR A 170 -8.54 -8.27 26.00
CA THR A 170 -7.34 -7.53 26.42
C THR A 170 -6.19 -8.48 26.74
N VAL A 171 -4.96 -7.96 26.70
CA VAL A 171 -3.74 -8.71 27.01
C VAL A 171 -3.12 -8.18 28.29
N GLY A 172 -2.55 -9.09 29.11
CA GLY A 172 -1.92 -8.77 30.38
C GLY A 172 -0.42 -8.45 30.30
N ASP A 173 0.19 -8.67 29.13
CA ASP A 173 1.63 -8.55 28.84
C ASP A 173 1.92 -7.47 27.79
N ALA A 174 1.21 -6.35 27.86
CA ALA A 174 1.28 -5.28 26.90
C ALA A 174 2.68 -4.64 26.81
N ILE A 175 3.19 -4.45 25.59
CA ILE A 175 4.48 -3.78 25.31
C ILE A 175 4.35 -2.51 24.47
N GLY A 176 3.15 -2.21 24.00
CA GLY A 176 2.84 -1.03 23.21
C GLY A 176 1.35 -0.89 22.99
N MET A 177 0.97 0.24 22.40
CA MET A 177 -0.41 0.54 22.04
C MET A 177 -0.52 0.79 20.54
N ALA A 178 -1.64 0.37 19.93
CA ALA A 178 -2.04 0.76 18.59
C ALA A 178 -3.44 1.39 18.61
N ALA A 179 -3.77 2.21 17.60
CA ALA A 179 -5.02 2.96 17.55
C ALA A 179 -5.55 3.16 16.13
N TYR A 180 -4.83 2.70 15.11
CA TYR A 180 -5.27 2.86 13.73
C TYR A 180 -6.45 1.95 13.41
N GLY A 181 -7.34 2.36 12.52
CA GLY A 181 -8.41 1.51 12.02
C GLY A 181 -7.89 0.23 11.36
N MET A 182 -8.70 -0.82 11.34
CA MET A 182 -8.39 -2.01 10.56
C MET A 182 -8.60 -1.67 9.08
N ASP A 183 -7.50 -1.57 8.33
CA ASP A 183 -7.42 -1.14 6.95
C ASP A 183 -6.72 -2.21 6.10
N SER A 184 -7.47 -2.85 5.22
CA SER A 184 -6.96 -3.76 4.20
C SER A 184 -7.29 -3.23 2.83
N HIS A 185 -6.31 -3.16 1.95
CA HIS A 185 -6.51 -2.83 0.54
C HIS A 185 -7.07 -4.02 -0.24
N ASN A 186 -7.59 -3.76 -1.44
CA ASN A 186 -8.13 -4.80 -2.31
C ASN A 186 -7.09 -5.90 -2.60
N CYS A 187 -7.52 -7.16 -2.52
CA CYS A 187 -6.68 -8.32 -2.82
C CYS A 187 -6.81 -8.76 -4.27
N GLN A 188 -8.01 -8.67 -4.85
CA GLN A 188 -8.26 -9.12 -6.22
C GLN A 188 -9.28 -8.26 -6.95
N ARG A 189 -9.29 -8.47 -8.27
CA ARG A 189 -10.29 -7.87 -9.16
C ARG A 189 -11.03 -9.01 -9.86
N ILE A 190 -12.34 -9.03 -9.72
CA ILE A 190 -13.21 -10.08 -10.25
C ILE A 190 -14.22 -9.52 -11.24
N VAL A 191 -14.74 -10.39 -12.12
CA VAL A 191 -15.87 -10.07 -12.99
C VAL A 191 -17.09 -10.82 -12.47
N THR A 192 -18.14 -10.09 -12.12
CA THR A 192 -19.41 -10.66 -11.67
C THR A 192 -20.57 -9.91 -12.31
N ASN A 193 -21.54 -10.66 -12.87
CA ASN A 193 -22.69 -10.09 -13.60
C ASN A 193 -22.28 -9.08 -14.68
N GLY A 194 -21.19 -9.33 -15.42
CA GLY A 194 -20.68 -8.46 -16.48
C GLY A 194 -20.01 -7.17 -15.98
N MET A 195 -19.81 -7.01 -14.69
CA MET A 195 -19.17 -5.85 -14.08
C MET A 195 -17.85 -6.23 -13.41
N VAL A 196 -16.86 -5.36 -13.52
CA VAL A 196 -15.60 -5.47 -12.79
C VAL A 196 -15.81 -4.95 -11.37
N LYS A 197 -15.39 -5.72 -10.37
CA LYS A 197 -15.38 -5.37 -8.96
C LYS A 197 -14.03 -5.64 -8.33
N ASN A 198 -13.62 -4.77 -7.41
CA ASN A 198 -12.51 -5.05 -6.51
C ASN A 198 -13.03 -5.76 -5.27
N GLU A 199 -12.22 -6.61 -4.68
CA GLU A 199 -12.53 -7.42 -3.49
C GLU A 199 -11.35 -7.44 -2.52
N GLY A 200 -11.65 -7.48 -1.22
CA GLY A 200 -10.67 -7.56 -0.13
C GLY A 200 -10.44 -6.25 0.62
N ASP A 201 -11.04 -5.15 0.18
CA ASP A 201 -11.02 -3.89 0.92
C ASP A 201 -11.83 -4.03 2.23
N VAL A 202 -11.18 -3.71 3.34
CA VAL A 202 -11.79 -3.67 4.67
C VAL A 202 -11.40 -2.35 5.34
N GLN A 203 -12.41 -1.58 5.72
CA GLN A 203 -12.25 -0.30 6.40
C GLN A 203 -13.13 -0.32 7.66
N TYR A 204 -12.52 -0.55 8.82
CA TYR A 204 -13.25 -0.55 10.10
C TYR A 204 -12.55 0.34 11.12
N HIS A 205 -13.24 1.34 11.59
CA HIS A 205 -12.73 2.39 12.47
C HIS A 205 -13.64 2.58 13.70
N GLY A 206 -13.24 3.45 14.62
CA GLY A 206 -14.08 3.90 15.74
C GLY A 206 -13.94 3.07 17.02
N PHE A 207 -12.86 2.28 17.16
CA PHE A 207 -12.50 1.64 18.41
C PHE A 207 -11.38 2.41 19.13
N PRO A 208 -11.26 2.27 20.48
CA PRO A 208 -10.24 2.96 21.26
C PRO A 208 -8.84 2.35 21.01
N PRO A 209 -7.76 3.05 21.44
CA PRO A 209 -6.44 2.44 21.49
C PRO A 209 -6.44 1.12 22.25
N TYR A 210 -5.69 0.14 21.76
CA TYR A 210 -5.64 -1.20 22.33
C TYR A 210 -4.19 -1.67 22.56
N PRO A 211 -3.95 -2.51 23.60
CA PRO A 211 -2.63 -3.01 23.91
C PRO A 211 -2.20 -4.15 22.99
N ILE A 212 -0.88 -4.20 22.70
CA ILE A 212 -0.24 -5.28 21.94
C ILE A 212 0.54 -6.19 22.87
N SER A 213 0.29 -7.50 22.78
CA SER A 213 0.94 -8.53 23.60
C SER A 213 2.42 -8.70 23.26
N TYR A 214 3.28 -8.82 24.28
CA TYR A 214 4.67 -9.26 24.11
C TYR A 214 4.78 -10.61 23.38
N LYS A 215 3.89 -11.54 23.69
CA LYS A 215 3.85 -12.87 23.06
C LYS A 215 3.52 -12.83 21.57
N SER A 216 3.02 -11.70 21.06
CA SER A 216 2.78 -11.55 19.61
C SER A 216 4.05 -11.25 18.81
N ILE A 217 5.13 -10.82 19.46
CA ILE A 217 6.44 -10.61 18.83
C ILE A 217 7.44 -11.73 19.13
N THR A 218 7.05 -12.74 19.94
CA THR A 218 7.89 -13.88 20.28
C THR A 218 7.49 -15.11 19.46
N PRO A 219 8.46 -15.82 18.83
CA PRO A 219 8.23 -17.16 18.30
C PRO A 219 7.77 -18.12 19.39
N LYS A 220 7.19 -19.24 19.00
CA LYS A 220 6.95 -20.33 19.93
C LYS A 220 8.28 -20.78 20.53
N ARG A 221 8.28 -21.01 21.84
CA ARG A 221 9.51 -21.29 22.60
C ARG A 221 10.28 -22.51 22.10
N GLU A 222 9.57 -23.50 21.59
CA GLU A 222 10.17 -24.72 21.01
C GLU A 222 10.83 -24.47 19.65
N GLU A 223 10.49 -23.36 18.97
CA GLU A 223 11.06 -22.99 17.66
C GLU A 223 12.26 -22.07 17.81
N CYS A 224 12.15 -21.02 18.66
CA CYS A 224 13.23 -20.06 18.87
C CYS A 224 13.07 -19.30 20.19
N THR A 225 14.16 -19.18 20.96
CA THR A 225 14.16 -18.54 22.29
C THR A 225 14.85 -17.16 22.32
N ASN A 226 15.51 -16.73 21.26
CA ASN A 226 16.36 -15.55 21.22
C ASN A 226 16.06 -14.62 20.01
N LEU A 227 14.82 -14.61 19.55
CA LEU A 227 14.34 -13.75 18.45
C LEU A 227 13.12 -12.96 18.88
N LEU A 228 13.08 -11.67 18.53
CA LEU A 228 11.89 -10.82 18.62
C LEU A 228 11.55 -10.27 17.25
N VAL A 229 10.27 -10.27 16.89
CA VAL A 229 9.78 -9.94 15.54
C VAL A 229 8.78 -8.77 15.61
N PRO A 230 9.24 -7.51 15.70
CA PRO A 230 8.38 -6.37 15.93
C PRO A 230 7.60 -5.90 14.69
N VAL A 231 8.02 -6.29 13.47
CA VAL A 231 7.36 -5.86 12.22
C VAL A 231 6.37 -6.91 11.73
N CYS A 232 6.83 -8.14 11.50
CA CYS A 232 5.99 -9.24 11.01
C CYS A 232 5.33 -9.97 12.18
N ILE A 233 4.67 -9.26 13.07
CA ILE A 233 4.14 -9.80 14.32
C ILE A 233 3.06 -10.86 14.09
N SER A 234 2.86 -11.70 15.10
CA SER A 234 1.82 -12.72 15.09
C SER A 234 0.44 -12.09 15.23
N SER A 235 -0.31 -12.07 14.12
CA SER A 235 -1.65 -11.50 14.07
C SER A 235 -2.46 -12.09 12.92
N THR A 236 -3.78 -12.01 13.02
CA THR A 236 -4.67 -12.28 11.88
C THR A 236 -4.55 -11.17 10.82
N HIS A 237 -4.95 -11.45 9.59
CA HIS A 237 -4.97 -10.47 8.50
C HIS A 237 -5.67 -9.16 8.92
N ILE A 238 -6.85 -9.23 9.50
CA ILE A 238 -7.65 -8.07 9.90
C ILE A 238 -6.94 -7.25 11.00
N ALA A 239 -6.40 -7.91 12.03
CA ALA A 239 -5.66 -7.23 13.09
C ALA A 239 -4.38 -6.56 12.55
N PHE A 240 -3.68 -7.24 11.64
CA PHE A 240 -2.49 -6.68 11.00
C PHE A 240 -2.80 -5.39 10.22
N GLY A 241 -3.97 -5.28 9.62
CA GLY A 241 -4.44 -4.05 8.97
C GLY A 241 -4.40 -2.81 9.87
N SER A 242 -4.57 -2.97 11.18
CA SER A 242 -4.42 -1.92 12.19
C SER A 242 -2.99 -1.78 12.73
N ILE A 243 -2.32 -2.91 12.97
CA ILE A 243 -1.01 -2.96 13.63
C ILE A 243 0.13 -2.53 12.70
N ARG A 244 0.01 -2.76 11.40
CA ARG A 244 1.06 -2.56 10.38
C ARG A 244 1.52 -1.11 10.16
N MET A 245 1.11 -0.20 10.99
CA MET A 245 1.53 1.20 10.91
C MET A 245 2.94 1.37 11.45
N GLU A 246 3.78 2.11 10.72
CA GLU A 246 5.19 2.31 11.05
C GLU A 246 5.42 2.82 12.47
N PRO A 247 4.64 3.78 13.02
CA PRO A 247 4.80 4.21 14.41
C PRO A 247 4.60 3.06 15.42
N VAL A 248 3.71 2.11 15.12
CA VAL A 248 3.51 0.92 15.96
C VAL A 248 4.74 0.04 15.92
N PHE A 249 5.31 -0.22 14.74
CA PHE A 249 6.55 -0.97 14.61
C PHE A 249 7.72 -0.33 15.35
N MET A 250 7.80 1.01 15.34
CA MET A 250 8.83 1.75 16.09
C MET A 250 8.69 1.54 17.60
N VAL A 251 7.46 1.61 18.14
CA VAL A 251 7.18 1.34 19.56
C VAL A 251 7.51 -0.10 19.92
N LEU A 252 7.10 -1.07 19.10
CA LEU A 252 7.41 -2.49 19.34
C LEU A 252 8.91 -2.78 19.22
N GLY A 253 9.61 -2.16 18.28
CA GLY A 253 11.06 -2.24 18.13
C GLY A 253 11.80 -1.69 19.35
N GLN A 254 11.37 -0.52 19.86
CA GLN A 254 11.92 0.05 21.10
C GLN A 254 11.68 -0.86 22.30
N SER A 255 10.51 -1.48 22.40
CA SER A 255 10.19 -2.38 23.51
C SER A 255 10.92 -3.72 23.40
N ALA A 256 11.36 -4.10 22.20
CA ALA A 256 12.12 -5.32 21.94
C ALA A 256 13.62 -5.17 22.22
N ALA A 257 14.16 -3.94 22.19
CA ALA A 257 15.58 -3.63 22.40
C ALA A 257 15.95 -3.60 23.89
#